data_775af26e2e8e4fea6c271fd40c705981
#
_entry.id   775af26e2e8e4fea6c271fd40c705981
#
_cell.length_a   1.000
_cell.length_b   1.000
_cell.length_c   1.000
_cell.angle_alpha   90.00
_cell.angle_beta   90.00
_cell.angle_gamma   90.00
#
_symmetry.space_group_name_H-M   'P 1'
#
loop_
_entity.id
_entity.type
_entity.pdbx_description
1 polymer ?
#
loop_
_entity_poly.entity_id
_entity_poly.type
_entity_poly.pdbx_seq_one_letter_code
_entity_poly.pdbx_strand_id
1 'polypeptide(L)'
;KVGFIIFTLHPGKTITRARCDGNLKTVSDLSYKPQQYNKQCQRASTPMQTMFYGCIVPEEQNIIDTRFISACESSSLIRGGVGSSGQQTITFGKWEVIENIHLLVVIHKDSFCNADNSLLEELKSAYDVFLMKHPDFANDIDISAKYFAKEFSKKNEEGADYNYLISAIFTEVVTTDHALDGVMYP
;
A
#
# COMPACT_ATOMS: atom_id res chain seq x y z
N LYS A 1 -12.03 -2.63 23.45
CA LYS A 1 -11.85 -3.00 22.02
C LYS A 1 -11.24 -1.78 21.36
N VAL A 2 -9.98 -1.86 20.97
CA VAL A 2 -9.30 -0.77 20.23
C VAL A 2 -9.82 -0.83 18.79
N GLY A 3 -10.24 0.31 18.23
CA GLY A 3 -10.68 0.41 16.83
C GLY A 3 -9.50 0.53 15.88
N PHE A 4 -9.83 0.77 14.61
CA PHE A 4 -8.87 1.04 13.54
C PHE A 4 -9.21 2.35 12.85
N ILE A 5 -8.23 2.99 12.23
CA ILE A 5 -8.48 4.10 11.32
C ILE A 5 -8.82 3.47 9.96
N ILE A 6 -9.99 3.80 9.45
CA ILE A 6 -10.47 3.32 8.14
C ILE A 6 -10.56 4.52 7.21
N PHE A 7 -9.93 4.39 6.05
CA PHE A 7 -10.03 5.33 4.96
C PHE A 7 -10.96 4.76 3.88
N THR A 8 -11.91 5.56 3.41
CA THR A 8 -12.84 5.15 2.36
C THR A 8 -12.47 5.84 1.05
N LEU A 9 -12.11 5.04 0.05
CA LEU A 9 -12.00 5.51 -1.33
C LEU A 9 -13.39 5.53 -1.94
N HIS A 10 -13.85 6.73 -2.29
CA HIS A 10 -15.15 6.93 -2.93
C HIS A 10 -15.08 6.77 -4.45
N PRO A 11 -16.19 6.45 -5.12
CA PRO A 11 -16.29 6.43 -6.58
C PRO A 11 -15.75 7.70 -7.22
N GLY A 12 -15.10 7.54 -8.37
CA GLY A 12 -14.44 8.62 -9.11
C GLY A 12 -12.97 8.86 -8.71
N LYS A 13 -12.50 8.31 -7.59
CA LYS A 13 -11.07 8.40 -7.24
C LYS A 13 -10.21 7.59 -8.21
N THR A 14 -9.03 8.12 -8.49
CA THR A 14 -8.07 7.48 -9.40
C THR A 14 -7.01 6.71 -8.64
N ILE A 15 -6.70 5.51 -9.12
CA ILE A 15 -5.57 4.68 -8.66
C ILE A 15 -4.65 4.44 -9.83
N THR A 16 -3.35 4.61 -9.64
CA THR A 16 -2.32 4.22 -10.62
C THR A 16 -1.67 2.91 -10.21
N ARG A 17 -1.34 2.09 -11.20
CA ARG A 17 -0.58 0.86 -11.01
C ARG A 17 0.46 0.73 -12.10
N ALA A 18 1.67 0.31 -11.75
CA ALA A 18 2.73 -0.03 -12.69
C ALA A 18 3.07 -1.52 -12.65
N ARG A 19 3.52 -2.05 -13.77
CA ARG A 19 4.14 -3.38 -13.87
C ARG A 19 5.36 -3.30 -14.78
N CYS A 20 6.42 -3.96 -14.37
CA CYS A 20 7.70 -4.05 -15.07
C CYS A 20 7.79 -5.36 -15.87
N ASP A 21 6.81 -5.59 -16.72
CA ASP A 21 6.76 -6.77 -17.57
C ASP A 21 6.57 -6.30 -19.03
N GLY A 22 7.51 -6.64 -19.90
CA GLY A 22 7.58 -6.09 -21.26
C GLY A 22 6.49 -6.58 -22.23
N ASN A 23 5.65 -7.54 -21.83
CA ASN A 23 4.68 -8.20 -22.71
C ASN A 23 3.22 -8.00 -22.33
N LEU A 24 2.90 -6.96 -21.54
CA LEU A 24 1.53 -6.66 -21.16
C LEU A 24 0.74 -6.14 -22.37
N LYS A 25 -0.34 -6.82 -22.73
CA LYS A 25 -1.15 -6.52 -23.93
C LYS A 25 -2.58 -6.15 -23.61
N THR A 26 -3.06 -6.51 -22.41
CA THR A 26 -4.46 -6.34 -22.03
C THR A 26 -4.56 -5.66 -20.66
N VAL A 27 -5.73 -5.10 -20.36
CA VAL A 27 -6.02 -4.51 -19.05
C VAL A 27 -5.91 -5.57 -17.93
N SER A 28 -6.28 -6.81 -18.22
CA SER A 28 -6.16 -7.92 -17.27
C SER A 28 -4.71 -8.20 -16.86
N ASP A 29 -3.74 -7.94 -17.74
CA ASP A 29 -2.33 -8.10 -17.41
C ASP A 29 -1.84 -7.10 -16.37
N LEU A 30 -2.52 -5.96 -16.23
CA LEU A 30 -2.29 -4.94 -15.19
C LEU A 30 -3.11 -5.17 -13.92
N SER A 31 -4.01 -6.14 -13.91
CA SER A 31 -4.82 -6.50 -12.76
C SER A 31 -4.01 -7.32 -11.74
N TYR A 32 -4.66 -7.85 -10.73
CA TYR A 32 -4.03 -8.72 -9.74
C TYR A 32 -3.58 -10.04 -10.37
N LYS A 33 -2.53 -10.63 -9.80
CA LYS A 33 -2.03 -11.94 -10.21
C LYS A 33 -3.04 -13.02 -9.81
N PRO A 34 -3.39 -13.97 -10.69
CA PRO A 34 -4.25 -15.09 -10.30
C PRO A 34 -3.68 -15.85 -9.10
N GLN A 35 -4.54 -16.24 -8.16
CA GLN A 35 -4.17 -16.84 -6.87
C GLN A 35 -3.20 -18.02 -6.99
N GLN A 36 -3.45 -18.92 -7.96
CA GLN A 36 -2.62 -20.11 -8.16
C GLN A 36 -1.15 -19.80 -8.50
N TYR A 37 -0.85 -18.58 -8.94
CA TYR A 37 0.52 -18.16 -9.27
C TYR A 37 1.19 -17.41 -8.12
N ASN A 38 0.46 -17.04 -7.06
CA ASN A 38 1.05 -16.42 -5.88
C ASN A 38 1.52 -17.50 -4.90
N LYS A 39 2.80 -17.84 -4.95
CA LYS A 39 3.40 -18.90 -4.13
C LYS A 39 4.25 -18.38 -2.97
N GLN A 40 4.37 -17.07 -2.85
CA GLN A 40 5.23 -16.40 -1.87
C GLN A 40 4.45 -15.32 -1.15
N CYS A 41 4.89 -14.95 0.06
CA CYS A 41 4.38 -13.78 0.74
C CYS A 41 4.74 -12.52 -0.06
N GLN A 42 3.76 -11.68 -0.29
CA GLN A 42 3.93 -10.32 -0.74
C GLN A 42 3.54 -9.37 0.40
N ARG A 43 3.81 -8.09 0.25
CA ARG A 43 3.59 -7.10 1.31
C ARG A 43 2.20 -7.16 1.96
N ALA A 44 1.17 -7.46 1.21
CA ALA A 44 -0.23 -7.52 1.67
C ALA A 44 -0.96 -8.80 1.25
N SER A 45 -0.26 -9.88 0.90
CA SER A 45 -0.90 -11.14 0.55
C SER A 45 -0.03 -12.34 0.89
N THR A 46 -0.63 -13.35 1.51
CA THR A 46 -0.05 -14.67 1.76
C THR A 46 -0.05 -15.54 0.50
N PRO A 47 0.65 -16.67 0.47
CA PRO A 47 0.57 -17.62 -0.65
C PRO A 47 -0.87 -18.04 -0.93
N MET A 48 -1.22 -18.21 -2.19
CA MET A 48 -2.57 -18.54 -2.68
C MET A 48 -3.63 -17.43 -2.47
N GLN A 49 -3.25 -16.32 -1.88
CA GLN A 49 -4.05 -15.09 -1.85
C GLN A 49 -3.52 -14.08 -2.87
N THR A 50 -4.33 -13.11 -3.23
CA THR A 50 -3.90 -12.07 -4.16
C THR A 50 -4.47 -10.72 -3.76
N MET A 51 -3.68 -9.67 -3.99
CA MET A 51 -4.06 -8.31 -3.69
C MET A 51 -3.75 -7.41 -4.88
N PHE A 52 -4.62 -6.43 -5.12
CA PHE A 52 -4.36 -5.37 -6.07
C PHE A 52 -3.49 -4.31 -5.39
N TYR A 53 -2.29 -4.08 -5.92
CA TYR A 53 -1.39 -3.03 -5.44
C TYR A 53 -1.49 -1.82 -6.37
N GLY A 54 -1.75 -0.66 -5.80
CA GLY A 54 -1.84 0.58 -6.55
C GLY A 54 -1.58 1.80 -5.69
N CYS A 55 -1.29 2.93 -6.32
CA CYS A 55 -1.07 4.21 -5.66
C CYS A 55 -2.31 5.09 -5.85
N ILE A 56 -2.84 5.61 -4.74
CA ILE A 56 -3.93 6.58 -4.76
C ILE A 56 -3.40 7.90 -5.30
N VAL A 57 -4.13 8.53 -6.21
CA VAL A 57 -3.79 9.86 -6.74
C VAL A 57 -4.46 10.92 -5.86
N PRO A 58 -3.71 11.69 -5.06
CA PRO A 58 -4.24 12.85 -4.33
C PRO A 58 -4.82 13.89 -5.29
N GLU A 59 -5.79 14.68 -4.83
CA GLU A 59 -6.50 15.64 -5.69
C GLU A 59 -5.59 16.72 -6.26
N GLU A 60 -4.60 17.17 -5.50
CA GLU A 60 -3.67 18.21 -5.88
C GLU A 60 -2.45 17.70 -6.67
N GLN A 61 -2.22 16.39 -6.71
CA GLN A 61 -1.05 15.84 -7.37
C GLN A 61 -1.33 15.48 -8.82
N ASN A 62 -0.32 15.69 -9.63
CA ASN A 62 -0.35 15.22 -11.01
C ASN A 62 -0.23 13.68 -11.03
N ILE A 63 -0.99 13.05 -11.90
CA ILE A 63 -0.90 11.60 -12.15
C ILE A 63 0.53 11.14 -12.49
N ILE A 64 1.38 12.04 -12.98
CA ILE A 64 2.80 11.76 -13.28
C ILE A 64 3.57 11.42 -12.02
N ASP A 65 3.33 12.11 -10.90
CA ASP A 65 4.03 11.89 -9.64
C ASP A 65 3.68 10.51 -9.06
N THR A 66 2.42 10.13 -9.12
CA THR A 66 1.98 8.79 -8.69
C THR A 66 2.45 7.69 -9.63
N ARG A 67 2.65 7.96 -10.92
CA ARG A 67 3.32 7.02 -11.84
C ARG A 67 4.77 6.79 -11.45
N PHE A 68 5.48 7.85 -11.05
CA PHE A 68 6.85 7.73 -10.58
C PHE A 68 6.93 6.85 -9.31
N ILE A 69 6.06 7.08 -8.33
CA ILE A 69 5.95 6.23 -7.13
C ILE A 69 5.65 4.78 -7.52
N SER A 70 4.64 4.55 -8.37
CA SER A 70 4.29 3.22 -8.85
C SER A 70 5.44 2.53 -9.59
N ALA A 71 6.26 3.28 -10.32
CA ALA A 71 7.46 2.76 -10.99
C ALA A 71 8.53 2.36 -9.97
N CYS A 72 8.77 3.18 -8.95
CA CYS A 72 9.70 2.86 -7.86
C CYS A 72 9.30 1.59 -7.12
N GLU A 73 8.00 1.39 -6.86
CA GLU A 73 7.48 0.20 -6.19
C GLU A 73 7.58 -1.07 -7.07
N SER A 74 7.43 -0.97 -8.38
CA SER A 74 7.42 -2.13 -9.28
C SER A 74 8.78 -2.48 -9.85
N SER A 75 9.69 -1.52 -10.02
CA SER A 75 10.97 -1.71 -10.71
C SER A 75 12.10 -2.09 -9.75
N SER A 76 12.63 -3.30 -9.91
CA SER A 76 13.85 -3.73 -9.21
C SER A 76 15.07 -2.90 -9.68
N LEU A 77 15.09 -2.47 -10.94
CA LEU A 77 16.17 -1.64 -11.49
C LEU A 77 16.21 -0.27 -10.81
N ILE A 78 15.06 0.37 -10.59
CA ILE A 78 14.99 1.66 -9.89
C ILE A 78 15.37 1.48 -8.41
N ARG A 79 14.87 0.43 -7.75
CA ARG A 79 15.18 0.15 -6.34
C ARG A 79 16.62 -0.27 -6.09
N GLY A 80 17.33 -0.78 -7.09
CA GLY A 80 18.72 -1.19 -7.00
C GLY A 80 19.70 -0.03 -6.72
N GLY A 81 19.26 1.20 -6.90
CA GLY A 81 20.01 2.42 -6.55
C GLY A 81 21.28 2.64 -7.37
N VAL A 82 22.27 3.29 -6.76
CA VAL A 82 23.53 3.63 -7.42
C VAL A 82 24.28 2.35 -7.79
N GLY A 83 24.60 2.21 -9.09
CA GLY A 83 25.26 1.03 -9.65
C GLY A 83 24.33 0.09 -10.44
N SER A 84 23.02 0.24 -10.31
CA SER A 84 22.08 -0.47 -11.18
C SER A 84 22.06 0.17 -12.56
N SER A 85 22.23 -0.63 -13.60
CA SER A 85 22.18 -0.18 -15.00
C SER A 85 21.36 -1.16 -15.84
N GLY A 86 20.67 -0.65 -16.84
CA GLY A 86 19.88 -1.47 -17.74
C GLY A 86 18.71 -0.71 -18.33
N GLN A 87 17.85 -1.45 -19.05
CA GLN A 87 16.60 -0.96 -19.60
C GLN A 87 15.46 -1.83 -19.12
N GLN A 88 14.36 -1.23 -18.72
CA GLN A 88 13.17 -1.93 -18.29
C GLN A 88 11.93 -1.22 -18.83
N THR A 89 11.03 -1.99 -19.46
CA THR A 89 9.74 -1.48 -19.89
C THR A 89 8.78 -1.46 -18.71
N ILE A 90 8.18 -0.31 -18.45
CA ILE A 90 7.17 -0.13 -17.40
C ILE A 90 5.84 0.23 -18.05
N THR A 91 4.82 -0.56 -17.79
CA THR A 91 3.46 -0.30 -18.25
C THR A 91 2.64 0.26 -17.08
N PHE A 92 1.93 1.37 -17.33
CA PHE A 92 1.07 2.04 -16.36
C PHE A 92 -0.39 1.83 -16.68
N GLY A 93 -1.18 1.49 -15.66
CA GLY A 93 -2.62 1.50 -15.70
C GLY A 93 -3.20 2.62 -14.85
N LYS A 94 -4.25 3.25 -15.36
CA LYS A 94 -5.13 4.15 -14.61
C LYS A 94 -6.43 3.42 -14.34
N TRP A 95 -6.79 3.34 -13.08
CA TRP A 95 -8.01 2.70 -12.59
C TRP A 95 -8.90 3.75 -11.93
N GLU A 96 -10.19 3.59 -12.08
CA GLU A 96 -11.18 4.42 -11.42
C GLU A 96 -11.98 3.58 -10.44
N VAL A 97 -12.15 4.09 -9.23
CA VAL A 97 -12.97 3.46 -8.20
C VAL A 97 -14.44 3.62 -8.60
N ILE A 98 -15.18 2.51 -8.68
CA ILE A 98 -16.59 2.50 -9.09
C ILE A 98 -17.55 2.29 -7.91
N GLU A 99 -17.05 1.79 -6.78
CA GLU A 99 -17.78 1.58 -5.53
C GLU A 99 -16.88 1.92 -4.34
N ASN A 100 -17.46 2.11 -3.15
CA ASN A 100 -16.65 2.41 -1.97
C ASN A 100 -15.69 1.27 -1.66
N ILE A 101 -14.42 1.62 -1.39
CA ILE A 101 -13.38 0.70 -0.96
C ILE A 101 -12.94 1.13 0.44
N HIS A 102 -13.07 0.24 1.42
CA HIS A 102 -12.71 0.49 2.82
C HIS A 102 -11.33 -0.09 3.13
N LEU A 103 -10.38 0.79 3.40
CA LEU A 103 -8.99 0.43 3.64
C LEU A 103 -8.61 0.70 5.10
N LEU A 104 -7.99 -0.28 5.75
CA LEU A 104 -7.34 -0.04 7.02
C LEU A 104 -6.08 0.79 6.80
N VAL A 105 -5.93 1.87 7.57
CA VAL A 105 -4.76 2.75 7.48
C VAL A 105 -3.66 2.22 8.40
N VAL A 106 -2.53 1.86 7.80
CA VAL A 106 -1.30 1.46 8.51
C VAL A 106 -0.31 2.61 8.42
N ILE A 107 -0.34 3.50 9.39
CA ILE A 107 0.46 4.72 9.39
C ILE A 107 0.96 5.05 10.80
N HIS A 108 2.09 5.73 10.92
CA HIS A 108 2.65 6.25 12.16
C HIS A 108 3.12 7.69 11.96
N LYS A 109 3.18 8.47 13.03
CA LYS A 109 3.59 9.89 13.00
C LYS A 109 4.92 10.14 12.27
N ASP A 110 5.85 9.19 12.32
CA ASP A 110 7.14 9.30 11.61
C ASP A 110 6.94 9.34 10.08
N SER A 111 5.82 8.83 9.56
CA SER A 111 5.47 8.85 8.13
C SER A 111 5.01 10.22 7.64
N PHE A 112 4.69 11.15 8.55
CA PHE A 112 4.16 12.48 8.22
C PHE A 112 5.24 13.58 8.17
N CYS A 113 6.50 13.27 8.46
CA CYS A 113 7.55 14.27 8.64
C CYS A 113 7.79 15.17 7.41
N ASN A 114 7.40 14.71 6.21
CA ASN A 114 7.54 15.44 4.95
C ASN A 114 6.21 15.47 4.19
N ALA A 115 5.08 15.43 4.89
CA ALA A 115 3.77 15.45 4.26
C ALA A 115 3.48 16.83 3.67
N ASP A 116 3.38 16.89 2.36
CA ASP A 116 3.07 18.09 1.58
C ASP A 116 1.81 17.93 0.70
N ASN A 117 0.95 16.96 1.02
CA ASN A 117 -0.30 16.74 0.32
C ASN A 117 -1.48 16.54 1.28
N SER A 118 -2.68 16.89 0.82
CA SER A 118 -3.91 16.88 1.60
C SER A 118 -4.26 15.49 2.16
N LEU A 119 -3.97 14.42 1.43
CA LEU A 119 -4.24 13.06 1.89
C LEU A 119 -3.44 12.73 3.16
N LEU A 120 -2.15 13.06 3.17
CA LEU A 120 -1.30 12.82 4.34
C LEU A 120 -1.68 13.73 5.52
N GLU A 121 -2.10 14.96 5.27
CA GLU A 121 -2.63 15.86 6.31
C GLU A 121 -3.93 15.32 6.92
N GLU A 122 -4.85 14.80 6.08
CA GLU A 122 -6.08 14.15 6.53
C GLU A 122 -5.78 12.92 7.40
N LEU A 123 -4.86 12.07 6.97
CA LEU A 123 -4.45 10.87 7.72
C LEU A 123 -3.79 11.21 9.04
N LYS A 124 -2.94 12.25 9.07
CA LYS A 124 -2.33 12.76 10.29
C LYS A 124 -3.39 13.25 11.28
N SER A 125 -4.33 14.05 10.80
CA SER A 125 -5.44 14.54 11.62
C SER A 125 -6.27 13.37 12.17
N ALA A 126 -6.58 12.39 11.36
CA ALA A 126 -7.31 11.18 11.77
C ALA A 126 -6.53 10.39 12.83
N TYR A 127 -5.22 10.27 12.68
CA TYR A 127 -4.35 9.60 13.66
C TYR A 127 -4.33 10.33 15.01
N ASP A 128 -4.16 11.64 15.02
CA ASP A 128 -4.16 12.45 16.22
C ASP A 128 -5.52 12.39 16.94
N VAL A 129 -6.62 12.49 16.20
CA VAL A 129 -7.98 12.33 16.75
C VAL A 129 -8.19 10.93 17.32
N PHE A 130 -7.67 9.91 16.68
CA PHE A 130 -7.78 8.53 17.16
C PHE A 130 -7.06 8.33 18.50
N LEU A 131 -5.84 8.85 18.65
CA LEU A 131 -5.10 8.83 19.91
C LEU A 131 -5.84 9.62 21.03
N MET A 132 -6.37 10.80 20.72
CA MET A 132 -7.14 11.61 21.67
C MET A 132 -8.42 10.91 22.16
N LYS A 133 -9.07 10.11 21.30
CA LYS A 133 -10.26 9.35 21.69
C LYS A 133 -9.96 8.11 22.55
N HIS A 134 -8.72 7.67 22.58
CA HIS A 134 -8.29 6.47 23.29
C HIS A 134 -7.08 6.75 24.20
N PRO A 135 -7.15 7.70 25.15
CA PRO A 135 -6.00 8.15 25.94
C PRO A 135 -5.36 7.01 26.75
N ASP A 136 -6.17 6.09 27.28
CA ASP A 136 -5.68 4.97 28.09
C ASP A 136 -4.86 3.96 27.27
N PHE A 137 -5.03 3.93 25.95
CA PHE A 137 -4.34 3.04 25.03
C PHE A 137 -3.43 3.77 24.05
N ALA A 138 -3.28 5.09 24.16
CA ALA A 138 -2.56 5.91 23.19
C ALA A 138 -1.12 5.43 22.97
N ASN A 139 -0.42 5.03 24.05
CA ASN A 139 0.93 4.50 23.95
C ASN A 139 0.98 3.14 23.24
N ASP A 140 0.06 2.23 23.51
CA ASP A 140 0.01 0.91 22.87
C ASP A 140 -0.36 1.02 21.40
N ILE A 141 -1.27 1.95 21.07
CA ILE A 141 -1.64 2.29 19.70
C ILE A 141 -0.42 2.82 18.93
N ASP A 142 0.32 3.80 19.52
CA ASP A 142 1.49 4.41 18.89
C ASP A 142 2.60 3.35 18.63
N ILE A 143 2.88 2.49 19.61
CA ILE A 143 3.86 1.40 19.48
C ILE A 143 3.42 0.42 18.36
N SER A 144 2.17 0.01 18.37
CA SER A 144 1.63 -0.93 17.37
C SER A 144 1.63 -0.33 15.97
N ALA A 145 1.19 0.93 15.83
CA ALA A 145 1.21 1.65 14.57
C ALA A 145 2.63 1.79 14.01
N LYS A 146 3.60 2.12 14.86
CA LYS A 146 5.02 2.19 14.49
C LYS A 146 5.55 0.84 14.01
N TYR A 147 5.22 -0.23 14.73
CA TYR A 147 5.62 -1.59 14.38
C TYR A 147 5.09 -1.98 13.00
N PHE A 148 3.78 -1.85 12.77
CA PHE A 148 3.18 -2.23 11.49
C PHE A 148 3.63 -1.33 10.34
N ALA A 149 3.73 -0.01 10.54
CA ALA A 149 4.27 0.89 9.52
C ALA A 149 5.68 0.47 9.10
N LYS A 150 6.53 0.04 10.05
CA LYS A 150 7.86 -0.51 9.75
C LYS A 150 7.78 -1.84 8.98
N GLU A 151 6.88 -2.75 9.36
CA GLU A 151 6.70 -4.04 8.65
C GLU A 151 6.27 -3.82 7.19
N PHE A 152 5.35 -2.89 6.94
CA PHE A 152 4.91 -2.55 5.59
C PHE A 152 5.95 -1.78 4.76
N SER A 153 6.93 -1.12 5.40
CA SER A 153 8.00 -0.36 4.73
C SER A 153 9.26 -1.18 4.47
N LYS A 154 9.30 -2.46 4.83
CA LYS A 154 10.46 -3.33 4.57
C LYS A 154 10.79 -3.39 3.08
N LYS A 155 12.09 -3.33 2.77
CA LYS A 155 12.56 -3.48 1.39
C LYS A 155 12.42 -4.93 0.94
N ASN A 156 12.07 -5.12 -0.32
CA ASN A 156 12.12 -6.43 -0.95
C ASN A 156 13.57 -6.74 -1.31
N GLU A 157 14.14 -7.70 -0.64
CA GLU A 157 15.43 -8.29 -0.98
C GLU A 157 15.17 -9.61 -1.70
N GLU A 158 15.92 -9.89 -2.74
CA GLU A 158 15.76 -11.11 -3.52
C GLU A 158 15.96 -12.35 -2.63
N GLY A 159 14.98 -13.26 -2.61
CA GLY A 159 14.99 -14.45 -1.77
C GLY A 159 14.55 -14.24 -0.31
N ALA A 160 14.15 -13.02 0.07
CA ALA A 160 13.73 -12.68 1.43
C ALA A 160 12.22 -12.39 1.53
N ASP A 161 11.40 -13.17 0.83
CA ASP A 161 9.92 -13.08 0.87
C ASP A 161 9.32 -13.29 2.26
N TYR A 162 10.04 -13.97 3.17
CA TYR A 162 9.70 -14.08 4.60
C TYR A 162 9.66 -12.69 5.31
N ASN A 163 10.33 -11.67 4.77
CA ASN A 163 10.27 -10.31 5.30
C ASN A 163 8.84 -9.74 5.30
N TYR A 164 7.99 -10.26 4.41
CA TYR A 164 6.60 -9.81 4.29
C TYR A 164 5.59 -10.68 5.06
N LEU A 165 6.04 -11.72 5.76
CA LEU A 165 5.14 -12.64 6.45
C LEU A 165 4.20 -11.93 7.42
N ILE A 166 4.73 -11.02 8.23
CA ILE A 166 3.95 -10.29 9.26
C ILE A 166 2.91 -9.38 8.60
N SER A 167 3.32 -8.55 7.63
CA SER A 167 2.42 -7.63 6.96
C SER A 167 1.36 -8.36 6.12
N ALA A 168 1.72 -9.47 5.50
CA ALA A 168 0.80 -10.32 4.74
C ALA A 168 -0.26 -10.97 5.63
N ILE A 169 0.15 -11.61 6.75
CA ILE A 169 -0.78 -12.21 7.72
C ILE A 169 -1.68 -11.14 8.34
N PHE A 170 -1.11 -9.99 8.73
CA PHE A 170 -1.90 -8.88 9.27
C PHE A 170 -3.00 -8.45 8.28
N THR A 171 -2.65 -8.29 7.00
CA THR A 171 -3.62 -7.92 5.96
C THR A 171 -4.71 -8.98 5.84
N GLU A 172 -4.35 -10.26 5.78
CA GLU A 172 -5.32 -11.36 5.68
C GLU A 172 -6.30 -11.36 6.87
N VAL A 173 -5.79 -11.21 8.09
CA VAL A 173 -6.63 -11.14 9.30
C VAL A 173 -7.59 -9.96 9.25
N VAL A 174 -7.10 -8.74 8.93
CA VAL A 174 -7.97 -7.56 8.95
C VAL A 174 -8.99 -7.56 7.82
N THR A 175 -8.66 -8.09 6.65
CA THR A 175 -9.62 -8.19 5.53
C THR A 175 -10.67 -9.27 5.78
N THR A 176 -10.30 -10.37 6.43
CA THR A 176 -11.23 -11.48 6.72
C THR A 176 -12.12 -11.16 7.92
N ASP A 177 -11.53 -10.74 9.05
CA ASP A 177 -12.25 -10.61 10.31
C ASP A 177 -13.05 -9.30 10.43
N HIS A 178 -12.66 -8.26 9.67
CA HIS A 178 -13.27 -6.93 9.74
C HIS A 178 -14.00 -6.51 8.46
N ALA A 179 -14.10 -7.39 7.47
CA ALA A 179 -14.75 -7.13 6.19
C ALA A 179 -14.23 -5.85 5.50
N LEU A 180 -12.89 -5.65 5.54
CA LEU A 180 -12.21 -4.56 4.87
C LEU A 180 -11.70 -5.02 3.52
N ASP A 181 -11.67 -4.11 2.56
CA ASP A 181 -11.24 -4.42 1.18
C ASP A 181 -9.72 -4.48 1.02
N GLY A 182 -8.99 -3.95 2.00
CA GLY A 182 -7.53 -3.96 1.97
C GLY A 182 -6.88 -3.08 3.02
N VAL A 183 -5.61 -2.75 2.77
CA VAL A 183 -4.80 -1.89 3.63
C VAL A 183 -4.21 -0.73 2.82
N MET A 184 -4.07 0.42 3.44
CA MET A 184 -3.34 1.57 2.93
C MET A 184 -2.12 1.80 3.82
N TYR A 185 -0.94 1.91 3.22
CA TYR A 185 0.33 2.11 3.92
C TYR A 185 1.18 3.17 3.17
N PRO A 186 2.12 3.84 3.86
CA PRO A 186 2.96 4.89 3.28
C PRO A 186 3.94 4.40 2.24
#